data_7e4d8c5a9b14d3a98983580bab2ee085
#
_entry.id   7e4d8c5a9b14d3a98983580bab2ee085
#
_cell.length_a   1.000
_cell.length_b   1.000
_cell.length_c   1.000
_cell.angle_alpha   90.00
_cell.angle_beta   90.00
_cell.angle_gamma   90.00
#
_symmetry.space_group_name_H-M   'P 1'
#
loop_
_entity.id
_entity.type
_entity.pdbx_description
1 polymer ?
#
loop_
_entity_poly.entity_id
_entity_poly.type
_entity_poly.pdbx_seq_one_letter_code
_entity_poly.pdbx_strand_id
1 'polypeptide(L)'
;MLIIGSHVGMSGKDMLKGSVKEALSYGANTFMVYTGAPQNTRRKEIDQLNIPAARELMKEHDMNNFIVHAPYIINLANTVKPETFELATEFLAKEITRTAAMGAEVLVLHPGSHVGAGEEAGLAQIIKGLNQVLSLIHISEPTRPE
;
A
#
# COMPACT_ATOMS: atom_id res chain seq x y z
N MET A 1 3.73 15.36 20.59
CA MET A 1 3.66 13.90 20.95
C MET A 1 4.44 13.09 19.95
N LEU A 2 5.24 12.16 20.43
CA LEU A 2 5.94 11.23 19.56
C LEU A 2 4.96 10.20 18.99
N ILE A 3 4.97 10.03 17.67
CA ILE A 3 4.18 9.00 16.99
C ILE A 3 5.15 7.88 16.61
N ILE A 4 4.99 6.72 17.23
CA ILE A 4 5.90 5.61 17.04
C ILE A 4 5.14 4.28 17.00
N GLY A 5 5.58 3.40 16.14
CA GLY A 5 4.98 2.09 15.99
C GLY A 5 5.90 1.14 15.26
N SER A 6 5.36 0.03 14.84
CA SER A 6 6.09 -1.01 14.13
C SER A 6 5.27 -1.57 12.99
N HIS A 7 5.91 -2.41 12.20
CA HIS A 7 5.22 -3.22 11.20
C HIS A 7 4.42 -4.31 11.93
N VAL A 8 3.15 -4.45 11.59
CA VAL A 8 2.25 -5.45 12.17
C VAL A 8 1.60 -6.28 11.06
N GLY A 9 1.05 -7.42 11.43
CA GLY A 9 0.36 -8.28 10.48
C GLY A 9 -1.07 -7.82 10.22
N MET A 10 -1.60 -8.22 9.06
CA MET A 10 -3.01 -8.05 8.72
C MET A 10 -3.51 -9.40 8.19
N SER A 11 -4.02 -10.23 9.08
CA SER A 11 -4.41 -11.60 8.73
C SER A 11 -5.48 -12.13 9.68
N GLY A 12 -5.90 -13.37 9.47
CA GLY A 12 -6.92 -14.01 10.27
C GLY A 12 -8.30 -13.41 10.02
N LYS A 13 -9.22 -13.61 10.94
CA LYS A 13 -10.59 -13.11 10.80
C LYS A 13 -10.76 -11.63 11.14
N ASP A 14 -9.84 -11.08 11.94
CA ASP A 14 -9.91 -9.67 12.35
C ASP A 14 -9.28 -8.72 11.33
N MET A 15 -8.39 -9.21 10.47
CA MET A 15 -7.75 -8.44 9.40
C MET A 15 -7.17 -7.11 9.92
N LEU A 16 -7.59 -5.95 9.40
CA LEU A 16 -7.06 -4.66 9.80
C LEU A 16 -7.32 -4.35 11.28
N LYS A 17 -8.46 -4.78 11.83
CA LYS A 17 -8.70 -4.64 13.26
C LYS A 17 -7.66 -5.39 14.07
N GLY A 18 -7.24 -6.57 13.61
CA GLY A 18 -6.14 -7.33 14.22
C GLY A 18 -4.82 -6.59 14.20
N SER A 19 -4.55 -5.84 13.13
CA SER A 19 -3.37 -4.97 13.03
C SER A 19 -3.38 -3.90 14.11
N VAL A 20 -4.52 -3.24 14.31
CA VAL A 20 -4.68 -2.23 15.36
C VAL A 20 -4.48 -2.84 16.74
N LYS A 21 -5.06 -4.00 17.00
CA LYS A 21 -4.89 -4.71 18.27
C LYS A 21 -3.43 -5.04 18.55
N GLU A 22 -2.72 -5.52 17.53
CA GLU A 22 -1.30 -5.83 17.68
C GLU A 22 -0.49 -4.59 18.01
N ALA A 23 -0.71 -3.49 17.30
CA ALA A 23 -0.05 -2.21 17.58
C ALA A 23 -0.31 -1.74 19.00
N LEU A 24 -1.56 -1.82 19.45
CA LEU A 24 -1.95 -1.45 20.82
C LEU A 24 -1.24 -2.31 21.86
N SER A 25 -1.05 -3.60 21.58
CA SER A 25 -0.36 -4.52 22.50
C SER A 25 1.10 -4.14 22.73
N TYR A 26 1.71 -3.41 21.79
CA TYR A 26 3.09 -2.91 21.92
C TYR A 26 3.16 -1.50 22.52
N GLY A 27 2.01 -0.91 22.84
CA GLY A 27 1.96 0.48 23.29
C GLY A 27 2.19 1.50 22.17
N ALA A 28 2.05 1.06 20.91
CA ALA A 28 2.25 1.91 19.74
C ALA A 28 1.03 2.82 19.51
N ASN A 29 1.27 3.97 18.89
CA ASN A 29 0.19 4.87 18.46
C ASN A 29 0.11 5.04 16.94
N THR A 30 0.84 4.22 16.21
CA THR A 30 0.75 4.05 14.76
C THR A 30 1.26 2.66 14.38
N PHE A 31 1.14 2.29 13.13
CA PHE A 31 1.65 1.01 12.63
C PHE A 31 1.82 1.05 11.10
N MET A 32 2.45 0.03 10.57
CA MET A 32 2.57 -0.18 9.12
C MET A 32 2.12 -1.59 8.77
N VAL A 33 1.42 -1.73 7.65
CA VAL A 33 0.97 -3.04 7.16
C VAL A 33 1.24 -3.18 5.66
N TYR A 34 1.40 -4.41 5.20
CA TYR A 34 1.15 -4.79 3.82
C TYR A 34 -0.34 -5.08 3.65
N THR A 35 -0.86 -4.87 2.46
CA THR A 35 -2.28 -5.15 2.15
C THR A 35 -2.57 -6.65 1.98
N GLY A 36 -1.55 -7.46 2.00
CA GLY A 36 -1.56 -8.90 1.89
C GLY A 36 -0.13 -9.40 1.87
N ALA A 37 0.12 -10.62 1.37
CA ALA A 37 1.46 -11.15 1.30
C ALA A 37 2.33 -10.29 0.35
N PRO A 38 3.51 -9.80 0.82
CA PRO A 38 4.33 -8.90 0.00
C PRO A 38 5.01 -9.56 -1.19
N GLN A 39 5.03 -10.89 -1.24
CA GLN A 39 5.66 -11.67 -2.30
C GLN A 39 4.70 -12.07 -3.42
N ASN A 40 3.41 -11.72 -3.35
CA ASN A 40 2.44 -12.05 -4.38
C ASN A 40 1.41 -10.94 -4.55
N THR A 41 0.52 -11.10 -5.55
CA THR A 41 -0.50 -10.13 -5.89
C THR A 41 -1.90 -10.55 -5.47
N ARG A 42 -2.03 -11.64 -4.73
CA ARG A 42 -3.33 -12.10 -4.26
C ARG A 42 -3.81 -11.24 -3.09
N ARG A 43 -5.02 -10.75 -3.21
CA ARG A 43 -5.62 -9.86 -2.19
C ARG A 43 -7.08 -10.24 -1.96
N LYS A 44 -7.50 -10.10 -0.71
CA LYS A 44 -8.92 -10.18 -0.38
C LYS A 44 -9.63 -8.92 -0.87
N GLU A 45 -10.93 -9.04 -1.10
CA GLU A 45 -11.75 -7.88 -1.43
C GLU A 45 -11.72 -6.85 -0.29
N ILE A 46 -11.89 -5.58 -0.65
CA ILE A 46 -11.82 -4.47 0.32
C ILE A 46 -12.81 -4.68 1.46
N ASP A 47 -14.03 -5.14 1.16
CA ASP A 47 -15.07 -5.36 2.16
C ASP A 47 -14.73 -6.49 3.16
N GLN A 48 -13.73 -7.30 2.86
CA GLN A 48 -13.27 -8.39 3.73
C GLN A 48 -12.12 -7.98 4.66
N LEU A 49 -11.66 -6.74 4.58
CA LEU A 49 -10.53 -6.26 5.37
C LEU A 49 -10.91 -5.79 6.77
N ASN A 50 -12.21 -5.78 7.10
CA ASN A 50 -12.71 -5.37 8.40
C ASN A 50 -12.36 -3.92 8.74
N ILE A 51 -12.45 -3.05 7.75
CA ILE A 51 -12.02 -1.64 7.85
C ILE A 51 -12.85 -0.85 8.87
N PRO A 52 -14.20 -0.89 8.86
CA PRO A 52 -14.98 -0.10 9.81
C PRO A 52 -14.64 -0.39 11.27
N ALA A 53 -14.51 -1.66 11.63
CA ALA A 53 -14.17 -2.07 12.99
C ALA A 53 -12.76 -1.62 13.38
N ALA A 54 -11.81 -1.69 12.44
CA ALA A 54 -10.45 -1.22 12.66
C ALA A 54 -10.43 0.29 12.92
N ARG A 55 -11.13 1.05 12.08
CA ARG A 55 -11.19 2.51 12.19
C ARG A 55 -11.83 2.96 13.50
N GLU A 56 -12.87 2.27 13.93
CA GLU A 56 -13.52 2.55 15.21
C GLU A 56 -12.57 2.30 16.38
N LEU A 57 -11.85 1.18 16.37
CA LEU A 57 -10.87 0.88 17.41
C LEU A 57 -9.74 1.91 17.43
N MET A 58 -9.26 2.35 16.27
CA MET A 58 -8.26 3.42 16.16
C MET A 58 -8.77 4.71 16.80
N LYS A 59 -10.02 5.07 16.53
CA LYS A 59 -10.65 6.27 17.07
C LYS A 59 -10.76 6.21 18.60
N GLU A 60 -11.12 5.06 19.16
CA GLU A 60 -11.22 4.86 20.61
C GLU A 60 -9.88 5.10 21.32
N HIS A 61 -8.76 4.86 20.64
CA HIS A 61 -7.42 4.97 21.22
C HIS A 61 -6.60 6.14 20.66
N ASP A 62 -7.26 7.09 20.00
CA ASP A 62 -6.61 8.26 19.39
C ASP A 62 -5.48 7.90 18.42
N MET A 63 -5.59 6.77 17.76
CA MET A 63 -4.64 6.34 16.74
C MET A 63 -5.09 6.90 15.39
N ASN A 64 -4.46 7.96 14.91
CA ASN A 64 -4.96 8.71 13.77
C ASN A 64 -4.55 8.15 12.42
N ASN A 65 -3.28 7.84 12.25
CA ASN A 65 -2.73 7.46 10.95
C ASN A 65 -1.93 6.18 11.05
N PHE A 66 -1.89 5.47 9.96
CA PHE A 66 -0.99 4.33 9.78
C PHE A 66 -0.45 4.36 8.36
N ILE A 67 0.55 3.54 8.09
CA ILE A 67 1.25 3.52 6.82
C ILE A 67 1.00 2.17 6.15
N VAL A 68 0.73 2.20 4.86
CA VAL A 68 0.67 0.99 4.04
C VAL A 68 1.95 0.90 3.23
N HIS A 69 2.57 -0.27 3.21
CA HIS A 69 3.70 -0.55 2.35
C HIS A 69 3.25 -1.40 1.18
N ALA A 70 3.54 -0.94 -0.04
CA ALA A 70 3.26 -1.73 -1.23
C ALA A 70 4.11 -3.01 -1.20
N PRO A 71 3.61 -4.13 -1.76
CA PRO A 71 4.39 -5.36 -1.78
C PRO A 71 5.65 -5.19 -2.62
N TYR A 72 6.77 -5.73 -2.13
CA TYR A 72 8.06 -5.58 -2.79
C TYR A 72 8.14 -6.32 -4.14
N ILE A 73 7.14 -7.14 -4.46
CA ILE A 73 7.08 -7.80 -5.76
C ILE A 73 6.82 -6.82 -6.91
N ILE A 74 6.30 -5.63 -6.61
CA ILE A 74 6.12 -4.59 -7.62
C ILE A 74 7.49 -4.11 -8.08
N ASN A 75 7.75 -4.21 -9.40
CA ASN A 75 8.99 -3.72 -10.00
C ASN A 75 8.66 -2.80 -11.17
N LEU A 76 8.77 -1.49 -10.92
CA LEU A 76 8.53 -0.46 -11.94
C LEU A 76 9.77 -0.16 -12.78
N ALA A 77 10.92 -0.75 -12.45
CA ALA A 77 12.18 -0.46 -13.12
C ALA A 77 12.53 -1.45 -14.23
N ASN A 78 11.70 -2.47 -14.43
CA ASN A 78 11.98 -3.54 -15.39
C ASN A 78 11.64 -3.10 -16.81
N THR A 79 12.68 -2.99 -17.66
CA THR A 79 12.54 -2.69 -19.08
C THR A 79 12.68 -3.94 -19.95
N VAL A 80 13.06 -5.07 -19.35
CA VAL A 80 13.38 -6.31 -20.08
C VAL A 80 12.12 -7.08 -20.39
N LYS A 81 11.16 -7.13 -19.47
CA LYS A 81 9.89 -7.83 -19.61
C LYS A 81 8.72 -6.85 -19.56
N PRO A 82 8.16 -6.46 -20.71
CA PRO A 82 7.04 -5.50 -20.74
C PRO A 82 5.84 -5.94 -19.92
N GLU A 83 5.53 -7.23 -19.93
CA GLU A 83 4.39 -7.77 -19.15
C GLU A 83 4.59 -7.62 -17.64
N THR A 84 5.81 -7.73 -17.14
CA THR A 84 6.11 -7.50 -15.71
C THR A 84 5.85 -6.05 -15.33
N PHE A 85 6.26 -5.13 -16.19
CA PHE A 85 6.03 -3.70 -15.98
C PHE A 85 4.54 -3.36 -15.98
N GLU A 86 3.78 -3.88 -16.94
CA GLU A 86 2.33 -3.67 -17.01
C GLU A 86 1.61 -4.19 -15.77
N LEU A 87 1.94 -5.40 -15.32
CA LEU A 87 1.37 -5.97 -14.11
C LEU A 87 1.70 -5.13 -12.88
N ALA A 88 2.93 -4.62 -12.81
CA ALA A 88 3.36 -3.77 -11.70
C ALA A 88 2.54 -2.47 -11.64
N THR A 89 2.32 -1.81 -12.77
CA THR A 89 1.54 -0.57 -12.83
C THR A 89 0.08 -0.80 -12.47
N GLU A 90 -0.53 -1.85 -13.02
CA GLU A 90 -1.91 -2.20 -12.71
C GLU A 90 -2.09 -2.54 -11.24
N PHE A 91 -1.18 -3.33 -10.69
CA PHE A 91 -1.26 -3.74 -9.30
C PHE A 91 -1.02 -2.58 -8.35
N LEU A 92 -0.06 -1.70 -8.66
CA LEU A 92 0.18 -0.51 -7.84
C LEU A 92 -1.05 0.40 -7.81
N ALA A 93 -1.74 0.59 -8.94
CA ALA A 93 -2.98 1.37 -8.98
C ALA A 93 -4.04 0.78 -8.04
N LYS A 94 -4.18 -0.54 -8.04
CA LYS A 94 -5.11 -1.24 -7.13
C LYS A 94 -4.69 -1.08 -5.67
N GLU A 95 -3.39 -1.12 -5.39
CA GLU A 95 -2.88 -0.94 -4.03
C GLU A 95 -3.13 0.47 -3.51
N ILE A 96 -3.03 1.48 -4.35
CA ILE A 96 -3.35 2.85 -3.98
C ILE A 96 -4.84 2.99 -3.64
N THR A 97 -5.72 2.41 -4.46
CA THR A 97 -7.16 2.39 -4.20
C THR A 97 -7.47 1.70 -2.88
N ARG A 98 -6.82 0.56 -2.64
CA ARG A 98 -6.98 -0.22 -1.41
C ARG A 98 -6.49 0.57 -0.19
N THR A 99 -5.34 1.21 -0.31
CA THR A 99 -4.76 2.06 0.74
C THR A 99 -5.71 3.18 1.14
N ALA A 100 -6.27 3.87 0.14
CA ALA A 100 -7.25 4.94 0.38
C ALA A 100 -8.50 4.41 1.06
N ALA A 101 -9.00 3.25 0.62
CA ALA A 101 -10.18 2.62 1.23
C ALA A 101 -9.95 2.24 2.69
N MET A 102 -8.74 1.84 3.04
CA MET A 102 -8.35 1.53 4.42
C MET A 102 -8.27 2.78 5.30
N GLY A 103 -8.20 3.95 4.70
CA GLY A 103 -8.10 5.22 5.41
C GLY A 103 -6.66 5.67 5.67
N ALA A 104 -5.67 5.04 5.06
CA ALA A 104 -4.29 5.46 5.13
C ALA A 104 -4.00 6.54 4.09
N GLU A 105 -3.15 7.48 4.45
CA GLU A 105 -2.77 8.59 3.57
C GLU A 105 -1.40 8.40 2.92
N VAL A 106 -0.62 7.41 3.38
CA VAL A 106 0.74 7.17 2.93
C VAL A 106 0.88 5.73 2.47
N LEU A 107 1.39 5.58 1.26
CA LEU A 107 1.80 4.29 0.70
C LEU A 107 3.29 4.35 0.40
N VAL A 108 4.07 3.49 1.04
CA VAL A 108 5.51 3.39 0.81
C VAL A 108 5.74 2.39 -0.32
N LEU A 109 6.52 2.79 -1.30
CA LEU A 109 6.82 1.98 -2.47
C LEU A 109 8.32 1.71 -2.58
N HIS A 110 8.69 0.44 -2.65
CA HIS A 110 10.00 0.03 -3.12
C HIS A 110 9.92 -0.02 -4.66
N PRO A 111 10.63 0.87 -5.38
CA PRO A 111 10.35 1.06 -6.81
C PRO A 111 10.78 -0.09 -7.70
N GLY A 112 11.79 -0.86 -7.31
CA GLY A 112 12.22 -2.04 -8.05
C GLY A 112 13.68 -2.04 -8.44
N SER A 113 14.02 -2.97 -9.33
CA SER A 113 15.38 -3.18 -9.84
C SER A 113 15.39 -3.10 -11.36
N HIS A 114 16.47 -2.55 -11.91
CA HIS A 114 16.64 -2.42 -13.36
C HIS A 114 16.97 -3.74 -14.08
N VAL A 115 17.13 -4.81 -13.34
CA VAL A 115 17.40 -6.19 -13.82
C VAL A 115 18.51 -6.28 -14.88
N GLY A 116 19.59 -5.53 -14.65
CA GLY A 116 20.76 -5.53 -15.54
C GLY A 116 20.74 -4.51 -16.69
N ALA A 117 19.64 -3.77 -16.85
CA ALA A 117 19.53 -2.79 -17.94
C ALA A 117 20.22 -1.45 -17.63
N GLY A 118 20.62 -1.22 -16.40
CA GLY A 118 21.32 -0.01 -15.97
C GLY A 118 20.43 0.98 -15.25
N GLU A 119 21.04 1.83 -14.42
CA GLU A 119 20.33 2.78 -13.57
C GLU A 119 19.48 3.77 -14.36
N GLU A 120 20.01 4.30 -15.45
CA GLU A 120 19.29 5.30 -16.26
C GLU A 120 18.01 4.72 -16.85
N ALA A 121 18.09 3.50 -17.42
CA ALA A 121 16.92 2.82 -17.97
C ALA A 121 15.92 2.50 -16.88
N GLY A 122 16.38 2.06 -15.71
CA GLY A 122 15.54 1.76 -14.56
C GLY A 122 14.81 3.00 -14.06
N LEU A 123 15.50 4.11 -13.88
CA LEU A 123 14.91 5.37 -13.42
C LEU A 123 13.86 5.89 -14.41
N ALA A 124 14.18 5.87 -15.71
CA ALA A 124 13.22 6.31 -16.73
C ALA A 124 11.95 5.45 -16.70
N GLN A 125 12.08 4.15 -16.49
CA GLN A 125 10.96 3.24 -16.43
C GLN A 125 10.11 3.47 -15.17
N ILE A 126 10.74 3.74 -14.03
CA ILE A 126 10.02 4.09 -12.80
C ILE A 126 9.18 5.35 -13.02
N ILE A 127 9.76 6.39 -13.60
CA ILE A 127 9.05 7.63 -13.88
C ILE A 127 7.86 7.36 -14.80
N LYS A 128 8.05 6.61 -15.85
CA LYS A 128 6.98 6.21 -16.78
C LYS A 128 5.89 5.46 -16.06
N GLY A 129 6.25 4.50 -15.21
CA GLY A 129 5.30 3.69 -14.45
C GLY A 129 4.49 4.52 -13.47
N LEU A 130 5.13 5.40 -12.72
CA LEU A 130 4.44 6.27 -11.78
C LEU A 130 3.47 7.21 -12.50
N ASN A 131 3.85 7.77 -13.63
CA ASN A 131 2.96 8.62 -14.41
C ASN A 131 1.75 7.84 -14.93
N GLN A 132 1.93 6.61 -15.37
CA GLN A 132 0.82 5.76 -15.79
C GLN A 132 -0.14 5.45 -14.64
N VAL A 133 0.41 5.12 -13.48
CA VAL A 133 -0.39 4.81 -12.28
C VAL A 133 -1.20 6.03 -11.85
N LEU A 134 -0.59 7.20 -11.79
CA LEU A 134 -1.28 8.43 -11.43
C LEU A 134 -2.40 8.76 -12.42
N SER A 135 -2.18 8.51 -13.69
CA SER A 135 -3.19 8.68 -14.74
C SER A 135 -4.41 7.79 -14.49
N LEU A 136 -4.18 6.52 -14.16
CA LEU A 136 -5.25 5.56 -13.86
C LEU A 136 -6.05 5.97 -12.64
N ILE A 137 -5.41 6.50 -11.61
CA ILE A 137 -6.07 6.95 -10.38
C ILE A 137 -6.95 8.16 -10.65
N HIS A 138 -6.47 9.11 -11.42
CA HIS A 138 -7.23 10.33 -11.76
C HIS A 138 -8.49 10.02 -12.55
N ILE A 139 -8.50 8.94 -13.32
CA ILE A 139 -9.69 8.50 -14.06
C ILE A 139 -10.73 7.89 -13.12
N SER A 140 -10.31 7.24 -12.05
CA SER A 140 -11.19 6.50 -11.14
C SER A 140 -11.65 7.28 -9.92
N GLU A 141 -10.99 8.41 -9.59
CA GLU A 141 -11.38 9.22 -8.42
C GLU A 141 -12.41 10.29 -8.78
N PRO A 142 -13.42 10.49 -7.91
CA PRO A 142 -14.28 11.66 -8.04
C PRO A 142 -13.46 12.92 -7.82
N THR A 143 -13.75 13.98 -8.60
CA THR A 143 -13.10 15.27 -8.44
C THR A 143 -13.29 15.77 -7.02
N ARG A 144 -12.17 16.02 -6.32
CA ARG A 144 -12.24 16.67 -5.01
C ARG A 144 -12.64 18.13 -5.21
N PRO A 145 -13.63 18.62 -4.48
CA PRO A 145 -13.87 20.08 -4.48
C PRO A 145 -12.64 20.75 -3.86
N GLU A 146 -12.15 21.76 -4.51
CA GLU A 146 -11.04 22.57 -4.01
C GLU A 146 -11.45 23.38 -2.79
#